data_e98f3316469a4d13c992fc8dad114ae0
#
_entry.id   e98f3316469a4d13c992fc8dad114ae0
#
_cell.length_a   1.000
_cell.length_b   1.000
_cell.length_c   1.000
_cell.angle_alpha   90.00
_cell.angle_beta   90.00
_cell.angle_gamma   90.00
#
_symmetry.space_group_name_H-M   'P 1'
#
loop_
_entity.id
_entity.type
_entity.pdbx_description
1 polymer ?
#
loop_
_entity_poly.entity_id
_entity_poly.type
_entity_poly.pdbx_seq_one_letter_code
_entity_poly.pdbx_strand_id
1 'polypeptide(L)'
;MGTSLQLISPATGLVIHLVNSTGTPVAGGSPFLPSTTPFGTRSEWTPAAAAADLLERGGGPFANGSDLAWLSYPTIDETIPLLWFGTAGEAGRAVQMLRDQFAALYAQPCLLYCRPSGATTGVYFEILSARVQEAEFDGTKRSPAEGAAAVFIDLEIRRRPFAGLAALETLISAATIGNTGTGSPDNDIAYEASVTVKGDLRFEGSPLNVRLTKPTGQSPVAVHMASIYSRAYQSIASAKTTSTTTTFTASTAIDVSALRTRAGLKLRVVGRLTTLTSPSNAQVRATVQTASGATLAVLPWVQLGSDTSAQFVDFGATTLDALRVPLSNTTSVIILGEIKSLSGSVTATLSYIEVLLYYDYCIVECSAALSTSQRLHVLGAQNLAGGGWLPMLAPAALITDGSDAPVRTAVVKGTAPRAYAGASFWIGWVDANGAHTASDTAALTVTHAPQYRSLGSVS
;
A
#
# COMPACT_ATOMS: atom_id res chain seq x y z
N MET A 1 13.51 31.49 0.17
CA MET A 1 12.55 31.14 -0.89
C MET A 1 11.16 31.23 -0.28
N GLY A 2 10.19 31.88 -0.92
CA GLY A 2 8.81 31.98 -0.41
C GLY A 2 8.00 30.71 -0.64
N THR A 3 6.81 30.64 -0.02
CA THR A 3 5.84 29.56 -0.24
C THR A 3 5.35 29.57 -1.69
N SER A 4 5.21 28.40 -2.33
CA SER A 4 4.57 28.26 -3.63
C SER A 4 3.28 27.47 -3.49
N LEU A 5 2.20 27.98 -4.08
CA LEU A 5 0.88 27.37 -4.05
C LEU A 5 0.31 27.33 -5.48
N GLN A 6 -0.14 26.15 -5.93
CA GLN A 6 -0.64 25.93 -7.27
C GLN A 6 -1.86 25.02 -7.25
N LEU A 7 -2.82 25.28 -8.11
CA LEU A 7 -3.90 24.35 -8.47
C LEU A 7 -3.59 23.69 -9.80
N ILE A 8 -3.66 22.37 -9.84
CA ILE A 8 -3.34 21.59 -11.02
C ILE A 8 -4.54 20.72 -11.38
N SER A 9 -5.06 20.85 -12.59
CA SER A 9 -6.08 19.95 -13.12
C SER A 9 -5.44 18.93 -14.06
N PRO A 10 -5.32 17.67 -13.66
CA PRO A 10 -4.80 16.62 -14.54
C PRO A 10 -5.67 16.41 -15.79
N ALA A 11 -6.97 16.64 -15.68
CA ALA A 11 -7.92 16.47 -16.78
C ALA A 11 -7.67 17.45 -17.94
N THR A 12 -7.32 18.70 -17.62
CA THR A 12 -7.11 19.76 -18.61
C THR A 12 -5.64 20.09 -18.85
N GLY A 13 -4.75 19.62 -17.98
CA GLY A 13 -3.34 20.03 -17.93
C GLY A 13 -3.14 21.47 -17.45
N LEU A 14 -4.19 22.16 -17.00
CA LEU A 14 -4.14 23.55 -16.58
C LEU A 14 -3.52 23.68 -15.18
N VAL A 15 -2.55 24.57 -15.04
CA VAL A 15 -1.90 24.93 -13.78
C VAL A 15 -2.20 26.41 -13.47
N ILE A 16 -2.81 26.67 -12.32
CA ILE A 16 -3.05 28.00 -11.80
C ILE A 16 -2.10 28.27 -10.65
N HIS A 17 -1.22 29.24 -10.81
CA HIS A 17 -0.35 29.69 -9.74
C HIS A 17 -1.10 30.64 -8.81
N LEU A 18 -1.23 30.29 -7.54
CA LEU A 18 -1.87 31.12 -6.52
C LEU A 18 -0.83 32.00 -5.82
N VAL A 19 0.32 31.43 -5.45
CA VAL A 19 1.44 32.15 -4.84
C VAL A 19 2.74 31.54 -5.32
N ASN A 20 3.75 32.36 -5.60
CA ASN A 20 5.08 31.92 -5.98
C ASN A 20 6.06 31.85 -4.81
N SER A 21 7.26 31.34 -5.07
CA SER A 21 8.33 31.18 -4.09
C SER A 21 8.90 32.49 -3.52
N THR A 22 8.52 33.63 -4.07
CA THR A 22 8.96 34.95 -3.60
C THR A 22 7.83 35.73 -2.91
N GLY A 23 6.65 35.12 -2.77
CA GLY A 23 5.45 35.78 -2.27
C GLY A 23 4.80 36.69 -3.30
N THR A 24 5.43 36.93 -4.44
CA THR A 24 4.80 37.63 -5.55
C THR A 24 3.90 36.69 -6.33
N PRO A 25 2.74 37.14 -6.74
CA PRO A 25 1.84 36.37 -7.57
C PRO A 25 2.51 35.94 -8.87
N VAL A 26 2.40 34.68 -9.23
CA VAL A 26 2.95 34.17 -10.50
C VAL A 26 1.87 34.22 -11.56
N ALA A 27 2.25 34.64 -12.74
CA ALA A 27 1.41 34.56 -13.91
C ALA A 27 0.87 33.13 -14.07
N GLY A 28 -0.43 32.96 -14.06
CA GLY A 28 -1.07 31.70 -14.38
C GLY A 28 -0.72 31.27 -15.79
N GLY A 29 -0.35 30.03 -15.99
CA GLY A 29 -0.13 29.44 -17.32
C GLY A 29 -1.41 29.27 -18.14
N SER A 30 -2.48 29.99 -17.79
CA SER A 30 -3.75 29.95 -18.51
C SER A 30 -3.71 30.81 -19.78
N PRO A 31 -4.14 30.28 -20.93
CA PRO A 31 -4.28 31.10 -22.14
C PRO A 31 -5.34 32.21 -22.02
N PHE A 32 -6.14 32.20 -20.93
CA PHE A 32 -7.22 33.13 -20.70
C PHE A 32 -6.89 34.29 -19.75
N LEU A 33 -5.73 34.25 -19.06
CA LEU A 33 -5.27 35.32 -18.20
C LEU A 33 -3.98 35.93 -18.74
N PRO A 34 -3.85 37.26 -18.71
CA PRO A 34 -2.59 37.91 -19.05
C PRO A 34 -1.48 37.39 -18.14
N SER A 35 -0.26 37.34 -18.64
CA SER A 35 0.94 36.84 -17.93
C SER A 35 1.26 37.57 -16.61
N THR A 36 0.50 38.58 -16.29
CA THR A 36 0.69 39.46 -15.12
C THR A 36 -0.43 39.42 -14.10
N THR A 37 -1.41 38.50 -14.23
CA THR A 37 -2.57 38.49 -13.31
C THR A 37 -2.22 37.77 -12.00
N PRO A 38 -2.23 38.47 -10.90
CA PRO A 38 -1.73 37.93 -9.62
C PRO A 38 -2.83 37.44 -8.71
N PHE A 39 -2.88 36.14 -8.47
CA PHE A 39 -3.48 35.65 -7.27
C PHE A 39 -2.47 35.77 -6.12
N GLY A 40 -2.96 36.12 -4.93
CA GLY A 40 -2.24 36.07 -3.68
C GLY A 40 -3.13 35.52 -2.58
N THR A 41 -2.59 35.21 -1.45
CA THR A 41 -3.38 34.89 -0.24
C THR A 41 -3.59 36.15 0.57
N ARG A 42 -4.81 36.36 1.12
CA ARG A 42 -5.12 37.50 1.99
C ARG A 42 -4.41 37.44 3.34
N SER A 43 -4.06 36.24 3.76
CA SER A 43 -3.35 35.98 5.04
C SER A 43 -2.40 34.83 4.82
N GLU A 44 -1.47 34.64 5.74
CA GLU A 44 -0.68 33.42 5.77
C GLU A 44 -1.63 32.23 5.89
N TRP A 45 -1.55 31.33 4.91
CA TRP A 45 -2.31 30.11 4.88
C TRP A 45 -1.38 28.92 4.75
N THR A 46 -1.62 27.92 5.57
CA THR A 46 -0.93 26.62 5.51
C THR A 46 -1.96 25.52 5.59
N PRO A 47 -1.80 24.42 4.83
CA PRO A 47 -2.69 23.27 4.94
C PRO A 47 -2.74 22.73 6.36
N ALA A 48 -3.95 22.47 6.86
CA ALA A 48 -4.13 21.84 8.15
C ALA A 48 -3.46 20.46 8.19
N ALA A 49 -2.87 20.12 9.33
CA ALA A 49 -2.34 18.77 9.53
C ALA A 49 -3.48 17.76 9.64
N ALA A 50 -3.27 16.57 9.11
CA ALA A 50 -4.21 15.47 9.26
C ALA A 50 -4.31 15.06 10.74
N ALA A 51 -5.51 15.12 11.29
CA ALA A 51 -5.83 14.61 12.62
C ALA A 51 -6.50 13.24 12.52
N ALA A 52 -6.17 12.34 13.45
CA ALA A 52 -6.79 11.04 13.52
C ALA A 52 -8.10 11.13 14.31
N ASP A 53 -9.15 10.53 13.76
CA ASP A 53 -10.36 10.24 14.51
C ASP A 53 -10.22 8.86 15.17
N LEU A 54 -10.32 8.86 16.48
CA LEU A 54 -10.28 7.67 17.30
C LEU A 54 -11.71 7.23 17.62
N LEU A 55 -12.14 6.08 17.12
CA LEU A 55 -13.36 5.45 17.56
C LEU A 55 -13.02 4.54 18.73
N GLU A 56 -13.42 4.94 19.92
CA GLU A 56 -13.29 4.14 21.13
C GLU A 56 -14.47 3.18 21.27
N ARG A 57 -14.17 1.92 21.51
CA ARG A 57 -15.18 0.96 21.92
C ARG A 57 -15.28 0.98 23.42
N GLY A 58 -16.43 1.35 23.94
CA GLY A 58 -16.71 1.28 25.39
C GLY A 58 -16.33 -0.10 25.92
N GLY A 59 -15.55 -0.13 26.99
CA GLY A 59 -15.22 -1.37 27.68
C GLY A 59 -16.49 -2.05 28.17
N GLY A 60 -16.53 -3.39 28.13
CA GLY A 60 -17.61 -4.16 28.76
C GLY A 60 -17.67 -3.90 30.27
N PRO A 61 -18.73 -4.36 30.97
CA PRO A 61 -18.97 -4.05 32.39
C PRO A 61 -17.83 -4.44 33.35
N PHE A 62 -16.82 -5.15 32.88
CA PHE A 62 -15.64 -5.56 33.65
C PHE A 62 -14.32 -5.01 33.12
N ALA A 63 -14.35 -4.11 32.10
CA ALA A 63 -13.15 -3.50 31.53
C ALA A 63 -12.99 -2.07 32.08
N ASN A 64 -11.84 -1.78 32.66
CA ASN A 64 -11.46 -0.42 33.03
C ASN A 64 -10.90 0.29 31.77
N GLY A 65 -11.66 1.23 31.24
CA GLY A 65 -11.27 2.02 30.07
C GLY A 65 -11.97 1.64 28.78
N SER A 66 -11.61 2.32 27.71
CA SER A 66 -12.07 2.06 26.36
C SER A 66 -10.93 1.48 25.51
N ASP A 67 -11.24 0.50 24.67
CA ASP A 67 -10.32 -0.04 23.69
C ASP A 67 -10.42 0.78 22.41
N LEU A 68 -9.29 1.03 21.76
CA LEU A 68 -9.24 1.59 20.43
C LEU A 68 -9.85 0.60 19.42
N ALA A 69 -11.06 0.90 18.96
CA ALA A 69 -11.76 0.06 18.00
C ALA A 69 -11.34 0.37 16.57
N TRP A 70 -11.05 1.64 16.27
CA TRP A 70 -10.79 2.09 14.92
C TRP A 70 -10.03 3.41 14.89
N LEU A 71 -9.15 3.55 13.89
CA LEU A 71 -8.41 4.76 13.61
C LEU A 71 -8.71 5.18 12.18
N SER A 72 -9.19 6.40 11.98
CA SER A 72 -9.39 6.97 10.65
C SER A 72 -8.84 8.39 10.57
N TYR A 73 -8.61 8.80 9.35
CA TYR A 73 -8.27 10.18 9.03
C TYR A 73 -9.34 10.72 8.10
N PRO A 74 -10.23 11.58 8.60
CA PRO A 74 -11.29 12.15 7.78
C PRO A 74 -10.71 13.07 6.70
N THR A 75 -11.51 13.33 5.69
CA THR A 75 -11.23 14.41 4.74
C THR A 75 -11.21 15.74 5.47
N ILE A 76 -10.41 16.67 4.99
CA ILE A 76 -10.24 17.99 5.60
C ILE A 76 -10.96 19.02 4.76
N ASP A 77 -11.85 19.78 5.40
CA ASP A 77 -12.49 20.94 4.82
C ASP A 77 -11.68 22.19 5.20
N GLU A 78 -11.26 22.94 4.19
CA GLU A 78 -10.44 24.13 4.35
C GLU A 78 -10.91 25.28 3.46
N THR A 79 -10.62 26.49 3.87
CA THR A 79 -10.81 27.69 3.06
C THR A 79 -9.47 28.34 2.76
N ILE A 80 -9.14 28.49 1.48
CA ILE A 80 -7.97 29.24 1.04
C ILE A 80 -8.42 30.66 0.71
N PRO A 81 -8.02 31.66 1.52
CA PRO A 81 -8.41 33.05 1.31
C PRO A 81 -7.55 33.68 0.23
N LEU A 82 -8.06 33.79 -0.98
CA LEU A 82 -7.37 34.36 -2.12
C LEU A 82 -7.68 35.84 -2.25
N LEU A 83 -6.71 36.54 -2.82
CA LEU A 83 -6.82 37.93 -3.24
C LEU A 83 -6.38 38.00 -4.71
N TRP A 84 -7.20 38.65 -5.51
CA TRP A 84 -6.85 38.92 -6.90
C TRP A 84 -6.77 40.44 -7.12
N PHE A 85 -5.71 40.88 -7.81
CA PHE A 85 -5.50 42.28 -8.18
C PHE A 85 -5.58 42.43 -9.69
N GLY A 86 -6.44 43.34 -10.16
CA GLY A 86 -6.58 43.62 -11.57
C GLY A 86 -7.76 44.53 -11.84
N THR A 87 -8.18 44.60 -13.09
CA THR A 87 -9.38 45.37 -13.48
C THR A 87 -10.65 44.59 -13.10
N ALA A 88 -11.75 45.29 -12.86
CA ALA A 88 -13.03 44.67 -12.52
C ALA A 88 -13.52 43.69 -13.63
N GLY A 89 -13.21 43.96 -14.89
CA GLY A 89 -13.58 43.07 -15.99
C GLY A 89 -12.77 41.75 -16.03
N GLU A 90 -11.59 41.75 -15.47
CA GLU A 90 -10.74 40.55 -15.38
C GLU A 90 -11.04 39.72 -14.11
N ALA A 91 -11.63 40.34 -13.08
CA ALA A 91 -12.01 39.65 -11.87
C ALA A 91 -12.99 38.50 -12.11
N GLY A 92 -14.04 38.74 -12.89
CA GLY A 92 -15.00 37.74 -13.29
C GLY A 92 -14.37 36.59 -14.09
N ARG A 93 -13.38 36.84 -14.92
CA ARG A 93 -12.63 35.83 -15.65
C ARG A 93 -11.77 35.00 -14.72
N ALA A 94 -11.12 35.60 -13.72
CA ALA A 94 -10.32 34.88 -12.73
C ALA A 94 -11.17 33.91 -11.90
N VAL A 95 -12.35 34.35 -11.45
CA VAL A 95 -13.32 33.51 -10.74
C VAL A 95 -13.82 32.36 -11.63
N GLN A 96 -14.16 32.69 -12.88
CA GLN A 96 -14.60 31.67 -13.84
C GLN A 96 -13.50 30.63 -14.10
N MET A 97 -12.26 31.05 -14.23
CA MET A 97 -11.12 30.14 -14.43
C MET A 97 -10.96 29.19 -13.24
N LEU A 98 -11.12 29.67 -12.00
CA LEU A 98 -11.10 28.81 -10.81
C LEU A 98 -12.28 27.82 -10.82
N ARG A 99 -13.47 28.25 -11.24
CA ARG A 99 -14.63 27.37 -11.39
C ARG A 99 -14.40 26.31 -12.45
N ASP A 100 -13.87 26.69 -13.60
CA ASP A 100 -13.56 25.77 -14.72
C ASP A 100 -12.48 24.76 -14.32
N GLN A 101 -11.52 25.15 -13.48
CA GLN A 101 -10.50 24.26 -12.94
C GLN A 101 -11.11 23.09 -12.17
N PHE A 102 -12.23 23.32 -11.49
CA PHE A 102 -12.93 22.31 -10.69
C PHE A 102 -14.08 21.62 -11.42
N ALA A 103 -14.48 22.10 -12.59
CA ALA A 103 -15.58 21.51 -13.35
C ALA A 103 -15.35 20.05 -13.75
N ALA A 104 -14.09 19.65 -13.89
CA ALA A 104 -13.69 18.29 -14.26
C ALA A 104 -13.40 17.37 -13.05
N LEU A 105 -13.67 17.80 -11.81
CA LEU A 105 -13.40 17.00 -10.61
C LEU A 105 -14.10 15.63 -10.62
N TYR A 106 -15.26 15.51 -11.24
CA TYR A 106 -15.98 14.24 -11.39
C TYR A 106 -15.23 13.22 -12.28
N ALA A 107 -14.38 13.70 -13.19
CA ALA A 107 -13.61 12.84 -14.10
C ALA A 107 -12.23 12.52 -13.56
N GLN A 108 -11.56 13.53 -12.98
CA GLN A 108 -10.23 13.39 -12.38
C GLN A 108 -10.08 14.37 -11.21
N PRO A 109 -9.40 13.95 -10.12
CA PRO A 109 -9.15 14.85 -9.00
C PRO A 109 -8.27 16.04 -9.43
N CYS A 110 -8.55 17.21 -8.85
CA CYS A 110 -7.67 18.36 -8.93
C CYS A 110 -6.62 18.27 -7.81
N LEU A 111 -5.44 18.79 -8.04
CA LEU A 111 -4.34 18.76 -7.09
C LEU A 111 -4.05 20.16 -6.55
N LEU A 112 -3.81 20.25 -5.26
CA LEU A 112 -3.23 21.41 -4.61
C LEU A 112 -1.75 21.12 -4.35
N TYR A 113 -0.87 21.77 -5.08
CA TYR A 113 0.57 21.73 -4.84
C TYR A 113 0.96 22.81 -3.82
N CYS A 114 1.69 22.40 -2.79
CA CYS A 114 2.23 23.29 -1.78
C CYS A 114 3.72 23.05 -1.59
N ARG A 115 4.52 24.11 -1.66
CA ARG A 115 5.93 24.08 -1.31
C ARG A 115 6.20 25.14 -0.23
N PRO A 116 6.54 24.72 1.00
CA PRO A 116 6.85 25.65 2.08
C PRO A 116 8.05 26.52 1.75
N SER A 117 8.12 27.68 2.39
CA SER A 117 9.30 28.54 2.34
C SER A 117 10.53 27.78 2.84
N GLY A 118 11.61 27.82 2.05
CA GLY A 118 12.85 27.12 2.39
C GLY A 118 12.92 25.66 1.96
N ALA A 119 11.80 25.01 1.67
CA ALA A 119 11.80 23.63 1.20
C ALA A 119 12.24 23.52 -0.26
N THR A 120 13.00 22.49 -0.59
CA THR A 120 13.40 22.16 -1.97
C THR A 120 12.30 21.39 -2.69
N THR A 121 11.47 20.66 -1.97
CA THR A 121 10.42 19.78 -2.48
C THR A 121 9.05 20.25 -2.01
N GLY A 122 8.06 20.22 -2.89
CA GLY A 122 6.67 20.46 -2.55
C GLY A 122 5.87 19.16 -2.48
N VAL A 123 4.67 19.26 -1.96
CA VAL A 123 3.74 18.15 -1.81
C VAL A 123 2.43 18.43 -2.54
N TYR A 124 1.70 17.36 -2.86
CA TYR A 124 0.45 17.37 -3.59
C TYR A 124 -0.67 16.81 -2.72
N PHE A 125 -1.74 17.59 -2.56
CA PHE A 125 -2.98 17.15 -1.94
C PHE A 125 -4.04 16.92 -3.01
N GLU A 126 -4.77 15.83 -2.90
CA GLU A 126 -5.91 15.55 -3.76
C GLU A 126 -7.14 16.30 -3.28
N ILE A 127 -7.70 17.15 -4.13
CA ILE A 127 -8.95 17.88 -3.90
C ILE A 127 -10.11 17.01 -4.37
N LEU A 128 -11.03 16.71 -3.48
CA LEU A 128 -12.20 15.87 -3.74
C LEU A 128 -13.41 16.70 -4.16
N SER A 129 -13.55 17.89 -3.59
CA SER A 129 -14.55 18.88 -3.99
C SER A 129 -14.05 20.29 -3.72
N ALA A 130 -14.56 21.24 -4.49
CA ALA A 130 -14.21 22.63 -4.30
C ALA A 130 -15.40 23.54 -4.63
N ARG A 131 -15.47 24.68 -3.94
CA ARG A 131 -16.42 25.74 -4.19
C ARG A 131 -15.69 27.07 -4.19
N VAL A 132 -15.94 27.87 -5.20
CA VAL A 132 -15.43 29.23 -5.29
C VAL A 132 -16.52 30.18 -4.80
N GLN A 133 -16.29 30.82 -3.66
CA GLN A 133 -17.14 31.85 -3.15
C GLN A 133 -16.54 33.22 -3.49
N GLU A 134 -17.33 34.05 -4.15
CA GLU A 134 -16.98 35.44 -4.28
C GLU A 134 -17.34 36.10 -2.94
N ALA A 135 -16.35 36.55 -2.21
CA ALA A 135 -16.60 37.47 -1.11
C ALA A 135 -17.15 38.78 -1.70
N GLU A 136 -18.12 39.37 -1.05
CA GLU A 136 -18.81 40.57 -1.49
C GLU A 136 -17.84 41.56 -2.14
N PHE A 137 -18.18 41.99 -3.34
CA PHE A 137 -17.47 43.05 -4.05
C PHE A 137 -17.69 44.37 -3.24
N ASP A 138 -16.80 44.61 -2.27
CA ASP A 138 -16.78 45.86 -1.56
C ASP A 138 -16.23 46.96 -2.50
N GLY A 139 -17.13 47.59 -3.24
CA GLY A 139 -16.81 48.69 -4.13
C GLY A 139 -16.13 49.88 -3.46
N THR A 140 -16.00 49.87 -2.11
CA THR A 140 -15.32 50.91 -1.34
C THR A 140 -13.81 50.70 -1.22
N LYS A 141 -13.31 49.51 -1.50
CA LYS A 141 -11.85 49.19 -1.48
C LYS A 141 -11.16 49.41 -2.80
N ARG A 142 -11.63 50.30 -3.64
CA ARG A 142 -10.90 50.76 -4.82
C ARG A 142 -9.65 51.52 -4.34
N SER A 143 -8.48 51.11 -4.83
CA SER A 143 -7.32 51.99 -4.79
C SER A 143 -7.68 53.30 -5.50
N PRO A 144 -7.56 54.46 -4.88
CA PRO A 144 -7.99 55.72 -5.51
C PRO A 144 -7.21 56.08 -6.77
N ALA A 145 -6.08 55.41 -7.02
CA ALA A 145 -5.14 55.91 -7.99
C ALA A 145 -5.33 55.39 -9.43
N GLU A 146 -5.96 54.18 -9.71
CA GLU A 146 -5.89 53.62 -11.07
C GLU A 146 -7.05 52.69 -11.47
N GLY A 147 -8.18 52.71 -10.83
CA GLY A 147 -9.26 51.80 -11.24
C GLY A 147 -8.97 50.30 -11.01
N ALA A 148 -7.93 49.99 -10.25
CA ALA A 148 -7.60 48.64 -9.87
C ALA A 148 -8.59 48.14 -8.82
N ALA A 149 -9.19 46.99 -9.05
CA ALA A 149 -10.08 46.35 -8.13
C ALA A 149 -9.33 45.19 -7.43
N ALA A 150 -9.45 45.15 -6.10
CA ALA A 150 -9.08 43.97 -5.35
C ALA A 150 -10.34 43.09 -5.17
N VAL A 151 -10.28 41.85 -5.58
CA VAL A 151 -11.38 40.91 -5.39
C VAL A 151 -10.95 39.85 -4.37
N PHE A 152 -11.76 39.72 -3.34
CA PHE A 152 -11.60 38.66 -2.36
C PHE A 152 -12.35 37.42 -2.82
N ILE A 153 -11.65 36.29 -2.80
CA ILE A 153 -12.19 34.99 -3.25
C ILE A 153 -11.89 33.98 -2.15
N ASP A 154 -12.92 33.35 -1.63
CA ASP A 154 -12.77 32.24 -0.72
C ASP A 154 -12.90 30.94 -1.52
N LEU A 155 -11.78 30.21 -1.56
CA LEU A 155 -11.73 28.89 -2.17
C LEU A 155 -11.95 27.84 -1.08
N GLU A 156 -13.17 27.36 -0.98
CA GLU A 156 -13.50 26.26 -0.07
C GLU A 156 -13.15 24.94 -0.76
N ILE A 157 -12.32 24.14 -0.11
CA ILE A 157 -11.91 22.84 -0.63
C ILE A 157 -12.15 21.74 0.41
N ARG A 158 -12.53 20.58 -0.08
CA ARG A 158 -12.46 19.32 0.65
C ARG A 158 -11.36 18.49 0.05
N ARG A 159 -10.38 18.10 0.83
CA ARG A 159 -9.22 17.36 0.35
C ARG A 159 -8.97 16.09 1.16
N ARG A 160 -8.16 15.20 0.61
CA ARG A 160 -7.62 14.07 1.37
C ARG A 160 -6.69 14.56 2.48
N PRO A 161 -6.63 13.79 3.60
CA PRO A 161 -5.84 14.20 4.76
C PRO A 161 -4.33 14.20 4.51
N PHE A 162 -3.86 13.36 3.58
CA PHE A 162 -2.44 13.18 3.35
C PHE A 162 -1.99 13.79 2.04
N ALA A 163 -0.74 14.28 2.05
CA ALA A 163 -0.04 14.77 0.88
C ALA A 163 0.95 13.73 0.35
N GLY A 164 1.09 13.67 -0.98
CA GLY A 164 2.06 12.83 -1.68
C GLY A 164 3.20 13.64 -2.29
N LEU A 165 4.27 12.96 -2.69
CA LEU A 165 5.42 13.52 -3.39
C LEU A 165 5.29 13.38 -4.92
N ALA A 166 6.09 14.18 -5.66
CA ALA A 166 6.20 14.11 -7.12
C ALA A 166 6.82 12.79 -7.61
N ALA A 167 7.61 12.12 -6.78
CA ALA A 167 8.31 10.90 -7.13
C ALA A 167 8.02 9.80 -6.12
N LEU A 168 8.02 8.56 -6.60
CA LEU A 168 8.07 7.39 -5.73
C LEU A 168 9.45 7.25 -5.09
N GLU A 169 9.46 6.77 -3.86
CA GLU A 169 10.68 6.33 -3.20
C GLU A 169 10.94 4.86 -3.56
N THR A 170 12.17 4.55 -3.95
CA THR A 170 12.55 3.19 -4.27
C THR A 170 12.96 2.45 -3.00
N LEU A 171 12.28 1.35 -2.71
CA LEU A 171 12.59 0.46 -1.59
C LEU A 171 13.51 -0.68 -2.03
N ILE A 172 13.22 -1.26 -3.20
CA ILE A 172 14.01 -2.33 -3.82
C ILE A 172 14.22 -1.94 -5.28
N SER A 173 15.48 -1.78 -5.70
CA SER A 173 15.83 -1.36 -7.05
C SER A 173 16.27 -2.55 -7.88
N ALA A 174 15.42 -3.03 -8.78
CA ALA A 174 15.72 -4.06 -9.77
C ALA A 174 16.55 -5.25 -9.21
N ALA A 175 16.29 -5.63 -7.96
CA ALA A 175 17.00 -6.72 -7.32
C ALA A 175 16.69 -8.03 -8.04
N THR A 176 17.72 -8.82 -8.33
CA THR A 176 17.53 -10.21 -8.71
C THR A 176 17.17 -10.98 -7.46
N ILE A 177 15.96 -11.53 -7.43
CA ILE A 177 15.45 -12.34 -6.34
C ILE A 177 15.39 -13.81 -6.78
N GLY A 178 15.56 -14.70 -5.84
CA GLY A 178 15.54 -16.14 -6.08
C GLY A 178 16.60 -16.84 -5.24
N ASN A 179 16.60 -18.15 -5.30
CA ASN A 179 17.59 -18.93 -4.57
C ASN A 179 18.96 -18.79 -5.26
N THR A 180 19.91 -18.24 -4.54
CA THR A 180 21.29 -18.10 -5.01
C THR A 180 22.09 -19.40 -4.91
N GLY A 181 21.49 -20.53 -4.59
CA GLY A 181 22.15 -21.83 -4.51
C GLY A 181 23.15 -21.96 -3.36
N THR A 182 23.17 -21.02 -2.43
CA THR A 182 24.17 -20.99 -1.33
C THR A 182 23.78 -21.85 -0.13
N GLY A 183 22.77 -22.72 -0.28
CA GLY A 183 22.43 -23.71 0.77
C GLY A 183 21.84 -23.13 2.05
N SER A 184 21.48 -21.85 2.07
CA SER A 184 20.72 -21.30 3.19
C SER A 184 19.25 -21.69 3.03
N PRO A 185 18.66 -22.31 4.04
CA PRO A 185 17.25 -22.65 4.04
C PRO A 185 16.34 -21.42 3.85
N ASP A 186 16.87 -20.23 4.11
CA ASP A 186 16.12 -18.98 4.15
C ASP A 186 15.58 -18.53 2.78
N ASN A 187 16.05 -19.08 1.67
CA ASN A 187 15.68 -18.65 0.32
C ASN A 187 14.83 -19.65 -0.46
N ASP A 188 14.41 -20.73 0.17
CA ASP A 188 13.78 -21.84 -0.55
C ASP A 188 12.31 -21.58 -0.96
N ILE A 189 11.56 -20.66 -0.33
CA ILE A 189 10.16 -20.39 -0.69
C ILE A 189 9.97 -18.98 -1.20
N ALA A 190 10.67 -18.02 -0.62
CA ALA A 190 10.38 -16.61 -0.80
C ALA A 190 11.60 -15.74 -0.60
N TYR A 191 11.55 -14.57 -1.18
CA TYR A 191 12.55 -13.52 -1.00
C TYR A 191 12.07 -12.54 0.07
N GLU A 192 12.98 -12.13 0.95
CA GLU A 192 12.77 -11.08 1.93
C GLU A 192 13.82 -9.98 1.79
N ALA A 193 13.39 -8.74 1.90
CA ALA A 193 14.28 -7.59 1.99
C ALA A 193 13.80 -6.61 3.05
N SER A 194 14.73 -6.14 3.86
CA SER A 194 14.49 -5.00 4.74
C SER A 194 14.24 -3.75 3.91
N VAL A 195 13.23 -2.98 4.28
CA VAL A 195 12.84 -1.75 3.58
C VAL A 195 12.74 -0.59 4.54
N THR A 196 13.15 0.60 4.09
CA THR A 196 13.04 1.83 4.87
C THR A 196 11.89 2.66 4.32
N VAL A 197 10.76 2.63 5.02
CA VAL A 197 9.54 3.36 4.64
C VAL A 197 9.59 4.77 5.18
N LYS A 198 9.39 5.75 4.31
CA LYS A 198 9.32 7.17 4.66
C LYS A 198 7.88 7.66 4.77
N GLY A 199 7.71 8.87 5.30
CA GLY A 199 6.43 9.54 5.47
C GLY A 199 5.73 9.20 6.79
N ASP A 200 4.65 9.91 7.04
CA ASP A 200 3.92 9.82 8.31
C ASP A 200 3.01 8.58 8.37
N LEU A 201 2.53 8.09 7.22
CA LEU A 201 1.72 6.85 7.13
C LEU A 201 2.53 5.56 7.28
N ARG A 202 3.83 5.63 7.57
CA ARG A 202 4.67 4.43 7.75
C ARG A 202 4.20 3.49 8.86
N PHE A 203 3.40 3.99 9.80
CA PHE A 203 2.86 3.19 10.91
C PHE A 203 1.47 2.62 10.60
N GLU A 204 0.70 3.23 9.70
CA GLU A 204 -0.63 2.81 9.25
C GLU A 204 -0.60 2.07 7.90
N GLY A 205 0.55 2.06 7.26
CA GLY A 205 0.80 1.40 5.99
C GLY A 205 0.85 2.35 4.80
N SER A 206 2.03 2.45 4.19
CA SER A 206 2.28 3.23 2.97
C SER A 206 1.96 2.40 1.73
N PRO A 207 1.29 2.94 0.70
CA PRO A 207 0.98 2.19 -0.52
C PRO A 207 2.25 1.81 -1.30
N LEU A 208 2.29 0.57 -1.77
CA LEU A 208 3.39 0.03 -2.58
C LEU A 208 3.01 -0.10 -4.04
N ASN A 209 4.01 0.10 -4.90
CA ASN A 209 3.99 -0.39 -6.27
C ASN A 209 5.06 -1.47 -6.43
N VAL A 210 4.66 -2.62 -6.93
CA VAL A 210 5.51 -3.79 -7.11
C VAL A 210 5.57 -4.12 -8.59
N ARG A 211 6.77 -4.33 -9.12
CA ARG A 211 7.01 -4.82 -10.48
C ARG A 211 7.86 -6.08 -10.39
N LEU A 212 7.31 -7.19 -10.86
CA LEU A 212 7.96 -8.48 -10.90
C LEU A 212 8.09 -8.95 -12.36
N THR A 213 9.29 -9.25 -12.82
CA THR A 213 9.48 -9.97 -14.09
C THR A 213 9.16 -11.44 -13.89
N LYS A 214 8.72 -12.11 -14.95
CA LYS A 214 8.51 -13.56 -14.88
C LYS A 214 9.77 -14.27 -14.35
N PRO A 215 9.65 -15.11 -13.32
CA PRO A 215 10.77 -15.94 -12.88
C PRO A 215 11.27 -16.88 -13.97
N THR A 216 12.59 -17.11 -13.99
CA THR A 216 13.17 -18.13 -14.87
C THR A 216 12.66 -19.51 -14.47
N GLY A 217 12.42 -20.38 -15.44
CA GLY A 217 11.99 -21.77 -15.18
C GLY A 217 10.55 -21.94 -14.70
N GLN A 218 9.91 -20.91 -14.11
CA GLN A 218 8.52 -20.98 -13.65
C GLN A 218 7.58 -20.05 -14.41
N SER A 219 6.31 -20.40 -14.37
CA SER A 219 5.22 -19.59 -14.93
C SER A 219 4.17 -19.35 -13.84
N PRO A 220 4.37 -18.35 -12.96
CA PRO A 220 3.50 -18.10 -11.83
C PRO A 220 2.06 -17.84 -12.24
N VAL A 221 1.14 -18.43 -11.51
CA VAL A 221 -0.29 -18.11 -11.54
C VAL A 221 -0.73 -17.37 -10.27
N ALA A 222 0.07 -17.47 -9.20
CA ALA A 222 -0.15 -16.72 -7.98
C ALA A 222 1.16 -16.17 -7.43
N VAL A 223 1.13 -14.92 -6.99
CA VAL A 223 2.23 -14.23 -6.31
C VAL A 223 1.73 -13.78 -4.95
N HIS A 224 2.42 -14.24 -3.92
CA HIS A 224 2.16 -13.90 -2.53
C HIS A 224 3.10 -12.79 -2.11
N MET A 225 2.58 -11.73 -1.49
CA MET A 225 3.36 -10.59 -1.04
C MET A 225 2.94 -10.20 0.37
N ALA A 226 3.89 -9.79 1.19
CA ALA A 226 3.61 -9.37 2.55
C ALA A 226 4.55 -8.27 3.05
N SER A 227 4.05 -7.48 4.00
CA SER A 227 4.87 -6.69 4.92
C SER A 227 4.99 -7.46 6.22
N ILE A 228 6.15 -8.03 6.47
CA ILE A 228 6.40 -8.88 7.63
C ILE A 228 7.20 -8.13 8.69
N TYR A 229 6.83 -8.32 9.94
CA TYR A 229 7.60 -7.86 11.09
C TYR A 229 8.77 -8.80 11.40
N SER A 230 8.49 -10.10 11.36
CA SER A 230 9.48 -11.16 11.54
C SER A 230 9.01 -12.44 10.90
N ARG A 231 9.94 -13.30 10.60
CA ARG A 231 9.68 -14.68 10.21
C ARG A 231 10.50 -15.65 11.04
N ALA A 232 9.96 -16.83 11.25
CA ALA A 232 10.66 -17.93 11.87
C ALA A 232 10.60 -19.14 10.94
N TYR A 233 11.75 -19.55 10.47
CA TYR A 233 11.92 -20.72 9.62
C TYR A 233 12.33 -21.94 10.45
N GLN A 234 11.75 -23.09 10.14
CA GLN A 234 12.12 -24.34 10.78
C GLN A 234 12.13 -25.50 9.80
N SER A 235 13.28 -26.18 9.69
CA SER A 235 13.38 -27.44 8.97
C SER A 235 12.67 -28.54 9.77
N ILE A 236 11.74 -29.24 9.11
CA ILE A 236 10.96 -30.31 9.72
C ILE A 236 11.45 -31.69 9.22
N ALA A 237 11.68 -31.81 7.92
CA ALA A 237 12.13 -33.02 7.24
C ALA A 237 11.32 -34.30 7.62
N SER A 238 10.00 -34.15 7.76
CA SER A 238 9.09 -35.22 8.18
C SER A 238 8.34 -35.80 7.00
N ALA A 239 8.62 -37.07 6.67
CA ALA A 239 7.90 -37.82 5.66
C ALA A 239 6.72 -38.59 6.26
N LYS A 240 5.57 -38.56 5.58
CA LYS A 240 4.37 -39.31 5.98
C LYS A 240 3.68 -39.92 4.78
N THR A 241 3.19 -41.13 4.98
CA THR A 241 2.31 -41.83 4.04
C THR A 241 1.01 -42.16 4.77
N THR A 242 -0.11 -41.85 4.15
CA THR A 242 -1.41 -42.11 4.75
C THR A 242 -2.49 -42.37 3.70
N SER A 243 -3.47 -43.18 4.07
CA SER A 243 -4.73 -43.35 3.35
C SER A 243 -5.91 -42.64 4.03
N THR A 244 -5.68 -42.03 5.18
CA THR A 244 -6.68 -41.30 5.97
C THR A 244 -6.15 -39.91 6.34
N THR A 245 -5.80 -39.71 7.61
CA THR A 245 -5.18 -38.47 8.10
C THR A 245 -4.02 -38.84 9.02
N THR A 246 -2.91 -38.11 8.89
CA THR A 246 -1.77 -38.25 9.79
C THR A 246 -1.10 -36.92 10.03
N THR A 247 -0.26 -36.83 11.07
CA THR A 247 0.48 -35.63 11.43
C THR A 247 1.94 -35.74 11.06
N PHE A 248 2.52 -34.64 10.61
CA PHE A 248 3.96 -34.48 10.51
C PHE A 248 4.57 -34.25 11.90
N THR A 249 5.89 -34.23 11.97
CA THR A 249 6.58 -33.80 13.17
C THR A 249 6.22 -32.33 13.46
N ALA A 250 5.91 -32.02 14.71
CA ALA A 250 5.66 -30.63 15.10
C ALA A 250 6.93 -29.77 14.98
N SER A 251 6.74 -28.50 14.76
CA SER A 251 7.83 -27.51 14.82
C SER A 251 8.40 -27.42 16.25
N THR A 252 9.56 -26.81 16.40
CA THR A 252 10.02 -26.34 17.71
C THR A 252 9.26 -25.08 18.11
N ALA A 253 9.43 -24.61 19.34
CA ALA A 253 8.73 -23.43 19.83
C ALA A 253 9.21 -22.16 19.07
N ILE A 254 8.25 -21.42 18.54
CA ILE A 254 8.45 -20.20 17.76
C ILE A 254 8.00 -19.01 18.58
N ASP A 255 8.86 -17.99 18.74
CA ASP A 255 8.51 -16.76 19.45
C ASP A 255 7.46 -15.95 18.69
N VAL A 256 6.37 -15.65 19.36
CA VAL A 256 5.27 -14.83 18.88
C VAL A 256 4.94 -13.67 19.83
N SER A 257 5.85 -13.34 20.73
CA SER A 257 5.67 -12.29 21.75
C SER A 257 5.30 -10.92 21.14
N ALA A 258 5.79 -10.64 19.92
CA ALA A 258 5.47 -9.41 19.19
C ALA A 258 3.97 -9.23 18.90
N LEU A 259 3.19 -10.32 18.80
CA LEU A 259 1.73 -10.24 18.62
C LEU A 259 1.03 -9.50 19.77
N ARG A 260 1.63 -9.45 20.96
CA ARG A 260 1.08 -8.76 22.12
C ARG A 260 1.44 -7.29 22.18
N THR A 261 2.64 -6.96 21.72
CA THR A 261 3.24 -5.64 21.89
C THR A 261 3.02 -4.74 20.68
N ARG A 262 2.61 -5.31 19.54
CA ARG A 262 2.42 -4.57 18.29
C ARG A 262 1.00 -4.75 17.76
N ALA A 263 0.28 -3.65 17.70
CA ALA A 263 -1.07 -3.63 17.13
C ALA A 263 -1.03 -3.98 15.63
N GLY A 264 -2.06 -4.68 15.16
CA GLY A 264 -2.24 -5.00 13.74
C GLY A 264 -1.45 -6.19 13.23
N LEU A 265 -0.55 -6.80 14.03
CA LEU A 265 0.14 -8.01 13.63
C LEU A 265 -0.80 -9.23 13.62
N LYS A 266 -0.59 -10.07 12.61
CA LYS A 266 -1.26 -11.36 12.41
C LYS A 266 -0.20 -12.45 12.23
N LEU A 267 -0.61 -13.70 12.44
CA LEU A 267 0.23 -14.87 12.22
C LEU A 267 -0.24 -15.61 10.97
N ARG A 268 0.70 -15.97 10.10
CA ARG A 268 0.46 -16.83 8.94
C ARG A 268 1.47 -17.96 8.93
N VAL A 269 1.03 -19.12 8.47
CA VAL A 269 1.88 -20.30 8.32
C VAL A 269 1.99 -20.62 6.85
N VAL A 270 3.21 -20.69 6.35
CA VAL A 270 3.54 -21.21 5.02
C VAL A 270 4.53 -22.36 5.14
N GLY A 271 4.69 -23.15 4.09
CA GLY A 271 5.61 -24.26 4.14
C GLY A 271 5.93 -24.82 2.76
N ARG A 272 6.85 -25.79 2.73
CA ARG A 272 7.23 -26.53 1.54
C ARG A 272 7.05 -28.02 1.75
N LEU A 273 6.36 -28.65 0.82
CA LEU A 273 6.25 -30.09 0.71
C LEU A 273 7.12 -30.60 -0.44
N THR A 274 7.74 -31.75 -0.24
CA THR A 274 8.56 -32.44 -1.24
C THR A 274 8.22 -33.92 -1.27
N THR A 275 8.76 -34.65 -2.22
CA THR A 275 8.58 -36.11 -2.33
C THR A 275 7.09 -36.48 -2.29
N LEU A 276 6.32 -35.86 -3.19
CA LEU A 276 4.87 -36.02 -3.21
C LEU A 276 4.47 -37.20 -4.10
N THR A 277 3.60 -38.08 -3.61
CA THR A 277 2.88 -39.06 -4.42
C THR A 277 1.39 -38.78 -4.40
N SER A 278 0.75 -38.77 -5.56
CA SER A 278 -0.67 -38.48 -5.71
C SER A 278 -1.12 -37.17 -5.01
N PRO A 279 -0.38 -36.06 -5.18
CA PRO A 279 -0.65 -34.83 -4.40
C PRO A 279 -2.04 -34.26 -4.68
N SER A 280 -2.59 -34.37 -5.88
CA SER A 280 -3.95 -33.95 -6.21
C SER A 280 -5.04 -34.65 -5.38
N ASN A 281 -4.72 -35.77 -4.73
CA ASN A 281 -5.59 -36.47 -3.79
C ASN A 281 -5.29 -36.12 -2.33
N ALA A 282 -4.46 -35.14 -2.06
CA ALA A 282 -4.04 -34.76 -0.72
C ALA A 282 -4.50 -33.35 -0.34
N GLN A 283 -4.88 -33.20 0.90
CA GLN A 283 -5.05 -31.92 1.58
C GLN A 283 -4.10 -31.82 2.76
N VAL A 284 -3.65 -30.62 3.03
CA VAL A 284 -2.81 -30.33 4.20
C VAL A 284 -3.38 -29.17 5.00
N ARG A 285 -3.09 -29.15 6.30
CA ARG A 285 -3.39 -28.00 7.13
C ARG A 285 -2.34 -27.84 8.22
N ALA A 286 -2.33 -26.69 8.87
CA ALA A 286 -1.54 -26.45 10.05
C ALA A 286 -2.44 -26.16 11.26
N THR A 287 -1.99 -26.62 12.42
CA THR A 287 -2.61 -26.33 13.70
C THR A 287 -1.60 -25.60 14.57
N VAL A 288 -2.00 -24.43 15.09
CA VAL A 288 -1.20 -23.64 16.02
C VAL A 288 -1.49 -24.10 17.42
N GLN A 289 -0.45 -24.45 18.18
CA GLN A 289 -0.56 -24.98 19.53
C GLN A 289 0.34 -24.22 20.50
N THR A 290 0.05 -24.30 21.78
CA THR A 290 0.99 -23.88 22.83
C THR A 290 2.18 -24.83 22.88
N ALA A 291 3.26 -24.45 23.55
CA ALA A 291 4.40 -25.33 23.81
C ALA A 291 4.00 -26.60 24.57
N SER A 292 2.89 -26.59 25.33
CA SER A 292 2.34 -27.75 26.03
C SER A 292 1.39 -28.61 25.20
N GLY A 293 1.18 -28.26 23.91
CA GLY A 293 0.34 -29.02 22.97
C GLY A 293 -1.14 -28.65 22.97
N ALA A 294 -1.57 -27.63 23.73
CA ALA A 294 -2.96 -27.16 23.69
C ALA A 294 -3.22 -26.39 22.36
N THR A 295 -4.30 -26.76 21.68
CA THR A 295 -4.66 -26.14 20.40
C THR A 295 -5.15 -24.71 20.62
N LEU A 296 -4.53 -23.76 19.89
CA LEU A 296 -4.88 -22.34 19.87
C LEU A 296 -5.72 -22.01 18.63
N ALA A 297 -5.33 -22.52 17.46
CA ALA A 297 -6.03 -22.31 16.22
C ALA A 297 -5.83 -23.51 15.29
N VAL A 298 -6.87 -23.85 14.51
CA VAL A 298 -6.81 -24.85 13.44
C VAL A 298 -7.03 -24.11 12.12
N LEU A 299 -6.04 -24.15 11.23
CA LEU A 299 -6.15 -23.52 9.93
C LEU A 299 -6.92 -24.43 8.96
N PRO A 300 -7.52 -23.87 7.88
CA PRO A 300 -8.33 -24.67 6.95
C PRO A 300 -7.49 -25.69 6.20
N TRP A 301 -8.15 -26.71 5.67
CA TRP A 301 -7.53 -27.66 4.75
C TRP A 301 -7.23 -26.99 3.40
N VAL A 302 -6.00 -27.14 2.92
CA VAL A 302 -5.53 -26.64 1.64
C VAL A 302 -5.33 -27.80 0.68
N GLN A 303 -5.95 -27.75 -0.49
CA GLN A 303 -5.77 -28.72 -1.56
C GLN A 303 -4.39 -28.56 -2.18
N LEU A 304 -3.65 -29.67 -2.35
CA LEU A 304 -2.38 -29.65 -3.05
C LEU A 304 -2.59 -29.63 -4.58
N GLY A 305 -1.65 -29.01 -5.28
CA GLY A 305 -1.55 -29.07 -6.73
C GLY A 305 -1.07 -30.44 -7.23
N SER A 306 -0.82 -30.56 -8.52
CA SER A 306 -0.42 -31.83 -9.15
C SER A 306 1.09 -32.08 -9.20
N ASP A 307 1.92 -31.11 -8.83
CA ASP A 307 3.38 -31.26 -8.83
C ASP A 307 3.83 -32.30 -7.79
N THR A 308 4.67 -33.22 -8.22
CA THR A 308 5.19 -34.32 -7.39
C THR A 308 6.56 -34.00 -6.79
N SER A 309 7.26 -32.97 -7.28
CA SER A 309 8.64 -32.68 -6.86
C SER A 309 8.65 -31.76 -5.62
N ALA A 310 8.08 -30.58 -5.72
CA ALA A 310 8.01 -29.65 -4.61
C ALA A 310 6.84 -28.67 -4.76
N GLN A 311 6.16 -28.40 -3.66
CA GLN A 311 5.07 -27.43 -3.62
C GLN A 311 5.25 -26.43 -2.50
N PHE A 312 4.99 -25.16 -2.81
CA PHE A 312 4.71 -24.14 -1.80
C PHE A 312 3.29 -24.31 -1.30
N VAL A 313 3.11 -24.20 0.00
CA VAL A 313 1.79 -24.28 0.63
C VAL A 313 1.59 -23.10 1.55
N ASP A 314 0.52 -22.37 1.31
CA ASP A 314 0.00 -21.37 2.22
C ASP A 314 -1.08 -22.03 3.07
N PHE A 315 -0.73 -22.39 4.31
CA PHE A 315 -1.68 -22.99 5.24
C PHE A 315 -2.73 -21.99 5.74
N GLY A 316 -2.52 -20.70 5.55
CA GLY A 316 -3.44 -19.66 5.98
C GLY A 316 -2.97 -18.86 7.17
N ALA A 317 -3.86 -18.00 7.64
CA ALA A 317 -3.59 -17.04 8.72
C ALA A 317 -4.57 -17.19 9.87
N THR A 318 -4.12 -16.77 11.05
CA THR A 318 -4.98 -16.57 12.21
C THR A 318 -4.79 -15.16 12.77
N THR A 319 -5.85 -14.62 13.33
CA THR A 319 -5.83 -13.30 13.97
C THR A 319 -5.52 -13.45 15.47
N LEU A 320 -5.05 -12.34 16.05
CA LEU A 320 -4.83 -12.28 17.50
C LEU A 320 -6.12 -12.60 18.29
N ASP A 321 -7.29 -12.26 17.74
CA ASP A 321 -8.57 -12.50 18.40
C ASP A 321 -8.88 -14.00 18.56
N ALA A 322 -8.49 -14.82 17.57
CA ALA A 322 -8.58 -16.27 17.69
C ALA A 322 -7.59 -16.86 18.68
N LEU A 323 -6.50 -16.13 18.99
CA LEU A 323 -5.43 -16.52 19.91
C LEU A 323 -5.56 -15.86 21.30
N ARG A 324 -6.50 -14.94 21.50
CA ARG A 324 -6.54 -14.00 22.65
C ARG A 324 -6.65 -14.66 24.01
N VAL A 325 -7.47 -15.66 24.17
CA VAL A 325 -7.75 -16.24 25.51
C VAL A 325 -6.55 -17.03 26.03
N PRO A 326 -5.87 -17.85 25.21
CA PRO A 326 -4.72 -18.62 25.68
C PRO A 326 -3.40 -17.84 25.71
N LEU A 327 -3.28 -16.72 24.99
CA LEU A 327 -2.03 -15.95 24.88
C LEU A 327 -1.70 -15.08 26.10
N SER A 328 -2.54 -15.04 27.14
CA SER A 328 -2.23 -14.22 28.33
C SER A 328 -0.84 -14.51 28.92
N ASN A 329 -0.33 -15.73 28.76
CA ASN A 329 0.99 -16.17 29.23
C ASN A 329 1.85 -16.85 28.15
N THR A 330 1.37 -17.04 26.91
CA THR A 330 2.10 -17.76 25.86
C THR A 330 2.94 -16.78 25.07
N THR A 331 4.26 -16.93 25.11
CA THR A 331 5.21 -16.15 24.30
C THR A 331 5.67 -16.91 23.05
N SER A 332 5.38 -18.22 22.99
CA SER A 332 5.79 -19.09 21.89
C SER A 332 4.68 -20.09 21.51
N VAL A 333 4.69 -20.47 20.25
CA VAL A 333 3.77 -21.45 19.66
C VAL A 333 4.53 -22.58 18.98
N ILE A 334 3.86 -23.72 18.83
CA ILE A 334 4.29 -24.85 18.01
C ILE A 334 3.32 -25.00 16.85
N ILE A 335 3.82 -25.30 15.67
CA ILE A 335 3.02 -25.59 14.50
C ILE A 335 3.03 -27.09 14.23
N LEU A 336 1.87 -27.69 14.22
CA LEU A 336 1.65 -29.08 13.85
C LEU A 336 1.07 -29.14 12.43
N GLY A 337 1.82 -29.71 11.49
CA GLY A 337 1.32 -29.97 10.14
C GLY A 337 0.53 -31.28 10.09
N GLU A 338 -0.53 -31.33 9.30
CA GLU A 338 -1.34 -32.52 9.06
C GLU A 338 -1.52 -32.74 7.56
N ILE A 339 -1.55 -34.00 7.14
CA ILE A 339 -1.90 -34.41 5.79
C ILE A 339 -3.08 -35.37 5.82
N LYS A 340 -4.01 -35.19 4.88
CA LYS A 340 -5.19 -36.02 4.70
C LYS A 340 -5.25 -36.53 3.26
N SER A 341 -5.51 -37.81 3.09
CA SER A 341 -5.84 -38.40 1.81
C SER A 341 -7.34 -38.24 1.52
N LEU A 342 -7.67 -37.85 0.29
CA LEU A 342 -9.03 -37.84 -0.24
C LEU A 342 -9.39 -39.16 -0.89
N SER A 343 -8.40 -39.83 -1.50
CA SER A 343 -8.57 -41.16 -2.10
C SER A 343 -7.22 -41.88 -2.23
N GLY A 344 -7.20 -43.18 -1.91
CA GLY A 344 -5.99 -43.97 -2.01
C GLY A 344 -4.93 -43.61 -0.96
N SER A 345 -3.68 -43.92 -1.27
CA SER A 345 -2.53 -43.60 -0.44
C SER A 345 -1.80 -42.39 -0.99
N VAL A 346 -1.47 -41.46 -0.15
CA VAL A 346 -0.67 -40.24 -0.47
C VAL A 346 0.58 -40.23 0.39
N THR A 347 1.69 -39.78 -0.20
CA THR A 347 2.96 -39.58 0.51
C THR A 347 3.37 -38.11 0.33
N ALA A 348 3.87 -37.49 1.39
CA ALA A 348 4.48 -36.18 1.35
C ALA A 348 5.56 -36.05 2.41
N THR A 349 6.58 -35.27 2.10
CA THR A 349 7.57 -34.82 3.08
C THR A 349 7.36 -33.34 3.33
N LEU A 350 6.99 -32.99 4.56
CA LEU A 350 7.02 -31.60 5.00
C LEU A 350 8.48 -31.21 5.26
N SER A 351 9.07 -30.48 4.32
CA SER A 351 10.49 -30.11 4.39
C SER A 351 10.73 -29.04 5.44
N TYR A 352 9.89 -28.02 5.45
CA TYR A 352 9.94 -26.97 6.46
C TYR A 352 8.60 -26.25 6.62
N ILE A 353 8.52 -25.53 7.73
CA ILE A 353 7.46 -24.56 8.05
C ILE A 353 8.09 -23.20 8.29
N GLU A 354 7.42 -22.18 7.83
CA GLU A 354 7.74 -20.80 8.11
C GLU A 354 6.52 -20.11 8.72
N VAL A 355 6.75 -19.42 9.82
CA VAL A 355 5.74 -18.58 10.47
C VAL A 355 6.06 -17.13 10.21
N LEU A 356 5.11 -16.43 9.61
CA LEU A 356 5.18 -15.01 9.31
C LEU A 356 4.36 -14.23 10.36
N LEU A 357 5.00 -13.32 11.07
CA LEU A 357 4.30 -12.26 11.79
C LEU A 357 4.22 -11.05 10.85
N TYR A 358 3.02 -10.71 10.39
CA TYR A 358 2.84 -9.77 9.31
C TYR A 358 1.77 -8.71 9.63
N TYR A 359 1.92 -7.54 9.03
CA TYR A 359 0.93 -6.45 9.06
C TYR A 359 -0.07 -6.60 7.92
N ASP A 360 0.44 -6.86 6.72
CA ASP A 360 -0.36 -6.98 5.51
C ASP A 360 0.13 -8.13 4.64
N TYR A 361 -0.80 -8.86 4.02
CA TYR A 361 -0.52 -9.99 3.16
C TYR A 361 -1.53 -10.02 2.02
N CYS A 362 -1.02 -10.07 0.81
CA CYS A 362 -1.82 -10.05 -0.40
C CYS A 362 -1.44 -11.22 -1.30
N ILE A 363 -2.42 -11.77 -1.98
CA ILE A 363 -2.23 -12.75 -3.05
C ILE A 363 -2.69 -12.10 -4.34
N VAL A 364 -1.85 -12.15 -5.35
CA VAL A 364 -2.17 -11.73 -6.71
C VAL A 364 -2.30 -12.96 -7.57
N GLU A 365 -3.51 -13.20 -8.07
CA GLU A 365 -3.84 -14.34 -8.93
C GLU A 365 -3.90 -13.89 -10.38
N CYS A 366 -3.24 -14.62 -11.27
CA CYS A 366 -3.26 -14.39 -12.70
C CYS A 366 -4.16 -15.44 -13.38
N SER A 367 -5.08 -15.01 -14.24
CA SER A 367 -5.97 -15.91 -14.98
C SER A 367 -5.21 -16.82 -15.96
N ALA A 368 -4.01 -16.43 -16.34
CA ALA A 368 -3.07 -17.21 -17.14
C ALA A 368 -1.68 -17.10 -16.53
N ALA A 369 -0.90 -18.17 -16.61
CA ALA A 369 0.48 -18.17 -16.15
C ALA A 369 1.30 -17.09 -16.87
N LEU A 370 2.19 -16.41 -16.13
CA LEU A 370 3.12 -15.44 -16.71
C LEU A 370 4.01 -16.11 -17.74
N SER A 371 4.05 -15.57 -18.95
CA SER A 371 4.92 -16.06 -20.03
C SER A 371 6.26 -15.30 -20.06
N THR A 372 7.20 -15.78 -20.86
CA THR A 372 8.51 -15.14 -21.04
C THR A 372 8.36 -13.68 -21.44
N SER A 373 9.18 -12.83 -20.84
CA SER A 373 9.16 -11.36 -21.01
C SER A 373 7.98 -10.63 -20.39
N GLN A 374 6.99 -11.32 -19.86
CA GLN A 374 5.89 -10.65 -19.15
C GLN A 374 6.32 -10.16 -17.76
N ARG A 375 5.65 -9.10 -17.33
CA ARG A 375 5.87 -8.46 -16.04
C ARG A 375 4.54 -8.29 -15.33
N LEU A 376 4.51 -8.62 -14.06
CA LEU A 376 3.39 -8.32 -13.17
C LEU A 376 3.65 -6.96 -12.53
N HIS A 377 2.68 -6.07 -12.66
CA HIS A 377 2.63 -4.81 -11.95
C HIS A 377 1.48 -4.84 -10.95
N VAL A 378 1.77 -4.49 -9.72
CA VAL A 378 0.75 -4.33 -8.67
C VAL A 378 0.89 -2.94 -8.10
N LEU A 379 -0.15 -2.13 -8.28
CA LEU A 379 -0.13 -0.70 -8.06
C LEU A 379 -1.01 -0.34 -6.86
N GLY A 380 -0.42 0.14 -5.81
CA GLY A 380 -1.11 0.75 -4.67
C GLY A 380 -1.15 2.28 -4.74
N ALA A 381 -0.32 2.87 -5.60
CA ALA A 381 -0.27 4.31 -5.84
C ALA A 381 -0.25 4.61 -7.33
N GLN A 382 -0.86 5.74 -7.72
CA GLN A 382 -0.90 6.25 -9.09
C GLN A 382 -0.27 7.63 -9.18
N ASN A 383 0.34 7.92 -10.33
CA ASN A 383 0.74 9.27 -10.68
C ASN A 383 -0.45 9.98 -11.34
N LEU A 384 -0.85 11.11 -10.79
CA LEU A 384 -1.82 11.98 -11.43
C LEU A 384 -1.08 12.89 -12.41
N ALA A 385 -1.54 12.97 -13.65
CA ALA A 385 -0.91 13.77 -14.69
C ALA A 385 -0.65 15.21 -14.21
N GLY A 386 0.59 15.64 -14.27
CA GLY A 386 1.03 16.96 -13.81
C GLY A 386 1.34 17.07 -12.31
N GLY A 387 1.29 15.98 -11.56
CA GLY A 387 1.49 16.07 -10.13
C GLY A 387 2.06 14.84 -9.44
N GLY A 388 1.75 14.67 -8.19
CA GLY A 388 2.34 13.70 -7.30
C GLY A 388 1.76 12.29 -7.38
N TRP A 389 2.46 11.38 -6.73
CA TRP A 389 2.01 10.02 -6.51
C TRP A 389 1.09 9.97 -5.29
N LEU A 390 -0.11 9.49 -5.51
CA LEU A 390 -1.16 9.38 -4.49
C LEU A 390 -1.65 7.93 -4.37
N PRO A 391 -2.14 7.53 -3.19
CA PRO A 391 -2.75 6.22 -3.02
C PRO A 391 -3.92 6.03 -3.98
N MET A 392 -3.99 4.86 -4.62
CA MET A 392 -5.16 4.50 -5.41
C MET A 392 -6.34 4.18 -4.50
N LEU A 393 -7.54 4.63 -4.90
CA LEU A 393 -8.80 4.24 -4.23
C LEU A 393 -9.05 2.73 -4.34
N ALA A 394 -8.76 2.18 -5.50
CA ALA A 394 -8.81 0.76 -5.79
C ALA A 394 -7.44 0.34 -6.34
N PRO A 395 -6.58 -0.29 -5.53
CA PRO A 395 -5.33 -0.84 -6.01
C PRO A 395 -5.57 -1.76 -7.21
N ALA A 396 -4.69 -1.67 -8.20
CA ALA A 396 -4.82 -2.38 -9.45
C ALA A 396 -3.63 -3.32 -9.66
N ALA A 397 -3.89 -4.44 -10.33
CA ALA A 397 -2.85 -5.32 -10.81
C ALA A 397 -3.01 -5.53 -12.32
N LEU A 398 -1.92 -5.55 -13.05
CA LEU A 398 -1.91 -5.76 -14.49
C LEU A 398 -0.67 -6.53 -14.93
N ILE A 399 -0.78 -7.20 -16.08
CA ILE A 399 0.36 -7.82 -16.74
C ILE A 399 0.72 -6.99 -17.96
N THR A 400 2.01 -6.74 -18.15
CA THR A 400 2.57 -6.10 -19.33
C THR A 400 3.50 -7.05 -20.08
N ASP A 401 3.73 -6.77 -21.33
CA ASP A 401 4.78 -7.42 -22.13
C ASP A 401 6.18 -6.82 -21.84
N GLY A 402 7.18 -7.24 -22.57
CA GLY A 402 8.55 -6.75 -22.45
C GLY A 402 8.72 -5.26 -22.77
N SER A 403 7.76 -4.65 -23.47
CA SER A 403 7.72 -3.22 -23.83
C SER A 403 6.86 -2.38 -22.86
N ASP A 404 6.42 -2.97 -21.76
CA ASP A 404 5.49 -2.38 -20.78
C ASP A 404 4.08 -2.08 -21.35
N ALA A 405 3.70 -2.67 -22.50
CA ALA A 405 2.35 -2.57 -23.03
C ALA A 405 1.41 -3.57 -22.31
N PRO A 406 0.19 -3.13 -21.93
CA PRO A 406 -0.75 -4.00 -21.20
C PRO A 406 -1.19 -5.22 -22.02
N VAL A 407 -1.11 -6.40 -21.42
CA VAL A 407 -1.62 -7.66 -21.99
C VAL A 407 -3.10 -7.78 -21.63
N ARG A 408 -3.99 -7.35 -22.52
CA ARG A 408 -5.44 -7.24 -22.27
C ARG A 408 -6.15 -8.58 -22.08
N THR A 409 -5.56 -9.68 -22.49
CA THR A 409 -6.13 -11.04 -22.35
C THR A 409 -5.87 -11.63 -20.97
N ALA A 410 -4.96 -11.05 -20.18
CA ALA A 410 -4.64 -11.51 -18.85
C ALA A 410 -5.46 -10.72 -17.82
N VAL A 411 -6.30 -11.40 -17.07
CA VAL A 411 -7.02 -10.85 -15.93
C VAL A 411 -6.20 -11.12 -14.69
N VAL A 412 -5.97 -10.09 -13.90
CA VAL A 412 -5.24 -10.18 -12.63
C VAL A 412 -6.16 -9.74 -11.51
N LYS A 413 -6.18 -10.50 -10.42
CA LYS A 413 -6.92 -10.18 -9.20
C LYS A 413 -5.94 -10.08 -8.04
N GLY A 414 -6.13 -9.08 -7.21
CA GLY A 414 -5.31 -8.87 -6.02
C GLY A 414 -4.80 -7.44 -5.91
N THR A 415 -4.12 -7.19 -4.81
CA THR A 415 -3.59 -5.88 -4.44
C THR A 415 -2.15 -5.99 -3.97
N ALA A 416 -1.41 -4.87 -3.94
CA ALA A 416 -0.13 -4.80 -3.26
C ALA A 416 -0.34 -4.69 -1.75
N PRO A 417 0.52 -5.29 -0.93
CA PRO A 417 0.53 -5.04 0.50
C PRO A 417 0.97 -3.59 0.76
N ARG A 418 0.62 -3.07 1.93
CA ARG A 418 1.15 -1.79 2.40
C ARG A 418 2.49 -1.99 3.09
N ALA A 419 3.38 -1.02 2.98
CA ALA A 419 4.66 -1.03 3.69
C ALA A 419 4.53 -0.36 5.06
N TYR A 420 5.14 -0.94 6.07
CA TYR A 420 5.11 -0.45 7.46
C TYR A 420 6.52 -0.18 7.98
N ALA A 421 6.65 0.78 8.89
CA ALA A 421 7.92 1.08 9.52
C ALA A 421 8.43 -0.12 10.32
N GLY A 422 9.69 -0.50 10.06
CA GLY A 422 10.34 -1.64 10.71
C GLY A 422 9.84 -3.00 10.25
N ALA A 423 9.13 -3.05 9.10
CA ALA A 423 8.77 -4.28 8.43
C ALA A 423 9.70 -4.55 7.25
N SER A 424 9.83 -5.82 6.88
CA SER A 424 10.47 -6.26 5.65
C SER A 424 9.42 -6.55 4.58
N PHE A 425 9.79 -6.38 3.32
CA PHE A 425 8.98 -6.85 2.19
C PHE A 425 9.31 -8.32 1.90
N TRP A 426 8.27 -9.14 1.81
CA TRP A 426 8.36 -10.56 1.54
C TRP A 426 7.55 -10.91 0.29
N ILE A 427 8.08 -11.79 -0.57
CA ILE A 427 7.42 -12.22 -1.81
C ILE A 427 7.72 -13.69 -2.09
N GLY A 428 6.69 -14.45 -2.51
CA GLY A 428 6.79 -15.80 -3.00
C GLY A 428 5.83 -16.03 -4.18
N TRP A 429 6.03 -17.10 -4.96
CA TRP A 429 5.16 -17.41 -6.11
C TRP A 429 4.99 -18.90 -6.31
N VAL A 430 3.90 -19.28 -6.97
CA VAL A 430 3.58 -20.65 -7.35
C VAL A 430 3.05 -20.70 -8.77
N ASP A 431 3.30 -21.81 -9.47
CA ASP A 431 2.70 -22.08 -10.77
C ASP A 431 1.35 -22.80 -10.65
N ALA A 432 0.73 -23.13 -11.78
CA ALA A 432 -0.58 -23.77 -11.85
C ALA A 432 -0.62 -25.17 -11.20
N ASN A 433 0.52 -25.82 -11.04
CA ASN A 433 0.64 -27.15 -10.45
C ASN A 433 1.00 -27.10 -8.96
N GLY A 434 1.13 -25.90 -8.40
CA GLY A 434 1.67 -25.68 -7.06
C GLY A 434 3.19 -25.75 -7.00
N ALA A 435 3.86 -25.94 -8.16
CA ALA A 435 5.31 -26.09 -8.23
C ALA A 435 6.02 -24.83 -7.73
N HIS A 436 7.09 -25.09 -7.01
CA HIS A 436 8.00 -24.08 -6.51
C HIS A 436 9.43 -24.57 -6.61
N THR A 437 10.23 -23.96 -7.48
CA THR A 437 11.65 -24.30 -7.67
C THR A 437 12.52 -23.25 -6.96
N ALA A 438 13.41 -23.74 -6.12
CA ALA A 438 14.32 -22.92 -5.32
C ALA A 438 15.39 -22.18 -6.15
N SER A 439 15.61 -22.58 -7.40
CA SER A 439 16.66 -22.02 -8.27
C SER A 439 16.19 -20.91 -9.21
N ASP A 440 14.89 -20.62 -9.24
CA ASP A 440 14.34 -19.65 -10.18
C ASP A 440 14.59 -18.22 -9.72
N THR A 441 15.06 -17.40 -10.64
CA THR A 441 15.35 -15.98 -10.39
C THR A 441 14.36 -15.09 -11.11
N ALA A 442 14.03 -13.96 -10.49
CA ALA A 442 13.22 -12.90 -11.07
C ALA A 442 13.83 -11.54 -10.78
N ALA A 443 13.50 -10.51 -11.56
CA ALA A 443 13.83 -9.14 -11.21
C ALA A 443 12.63 -8.51 -10.48
N LEU A 444 12.91 -7.91 -9.33
CA LEU A 444 11.93 -7.26 -8.46
C LEU A 444 12.27 -5.79 -8.29
N THR A 445 11.29 -4.93 -8.51
CA THR A 445 11.36 -3.51 -8.12
C THR A 445 10.17 -3.21 -7.21
N VAL A 446 10.45 -2.63 -6.06
CA VAL A 446 9.41 -2.17 -5.12
C VAL A 446 9.63 -0.70 -4.84
N THR A 447 8.57 0.08 -5.03
CA THR A 447 8.55 1.50 -4.73
C THR A 447 7.37 1.81 -3.83
N HIS A 448 7.43 2.90 -3.10
CA HIS A 448 6.29 3.37 -2.32
C HIS A 448 6.02 4.86 -2.54
N ALA A 449 4.80 5.28 -2.27
CA ALA A 449 4.39 6.66 -2.29
C ALA A 449 4.35 7.19 -0.84
N PRO A 450 5.37 7.92 -0.37
CA PRO A 450 5.36 8.50 0.96
C PRO A 450 4.18 9.44 1.12
N GLN A 451 3.51 9.36 2.27
CA GLN A 451 2.35 10.18 2.60
C GLN A 451 2.67 11.01 3.85
N TYR A 452 2.35 12.29 3.81
CA TYR A 452 2.67 13.24 4.87
C TYR A 452 1.41 13.87 5.43
N ARG A 453 1.33 13.99 6.77
CA ARG A 453 0.20 14.61 7.49
C ARG A 453 0.26 16.13 7.47
N SER A 454 1.46 16.69 7.37
CA SER A 454 1.69 18.12 7.39
C SER A 454 2.88 18.50 6.52
N LEU A 455 2.96 19.78 6.15
CA LEU A 455 4.11 20.32 5.40
C LEU A 455 5.42 20.27 6.20
N GLY A 456 5.36 20.32 7.52
CA GLY A 456 6.54 20.28 8.38
C GLY A 456 7.22 18.91 8.45
N SER A 457 6.54 17.85 8.01
CA SER A 457 7.07 16.48 7.98
C SER A 457 7.88 16.19 6.70
N VAL A 458 7.85 17.09 5.72
CA VAL A 458 8.57 16.96 4.44
C VAL A 458 9.95 17.59 4.60
N SER A 459 10.90 16.86 5.12
CA SER A 459 12.30 17.31 5.29
C SER A 459 13.25 16.47 4.45
#